data_cb830dd99fde44547857c74d0d56d69a
#
_entry.id   cb830dd99fde44547857c74d0d56d69a
#
_cell.length_a   1.000
_cell.length_b   1.000
_cell.length_c   1.000
_cell.angle_alpha   90.00
_cell.angle_beta   90.00
_cell.angle_gamma   90.00
#
_symmetry.space_group_name_H-M   'P 1'
#
loop_
_entity.id
_entity.type
_entity.pdbx_description
1 polymer ?
#
loop_
_entity_poly.entity_id
_entity_poly.type
_entity_poly.pdbx_seq_one_letter_code
_entity_poly.pdbx_strand_id
1 'polypeptide(L)'
;MKRLSWLFLLVAVSFCTSAKATTVKTTPWRPVFIGVDQASGSIDGSDASVAFALRVDLRAPGIHFYTAPRQGSLNTVASTTSQFLLKYGLQAAINANFFAPCCNATNEQKTVLGLAVSDGNTVSAPDGTPGQNASLLIDQKNHASIAETTDTTDISNVFNAVTGSGIIVQDGLNVGGDTPFGDGADPNPRTSVGLSQDGRFLYVVVIDGRQPGYSVGTTSMETADLMIGFGSYTAINLDGGGSTDLVEDNGHGGATIVNKPSGGAERFDANQLGIRALPLPSFVH
;
A
#
# COMPACT_ATOMS: atom_id res chain seq x y z
N MET A 1 -25.12 -8.22 -72.49
CA MET A 1 -25.34 -8.69 -71.10
C MET A 1 -24.40 -7.88 -70.17
N LYS A 2 -24.95 -6.85 -69.51
CA LYS A 2 -24.17 -5.98 -68.59
C LYS A 2 -24.35 -6.52 -67.14
N ARG A 3 -23.21 -6.92 -66.53
CA ARG A 3 -23.21 -7.33 -65.11
C ARG A 3 -23.09 -6.08 -64.24
N LEU A 4 -24.08 -5.88 -63.37
CA LEU A 4 -24.14 -4.81 -62.39
C LEU A 4 -23.48 -5.33 -61.11
N SER A 5 -22.28 -4.80 -60.75
CA SER A 5 -21.59 -5.10 -59.49
C SER A 5 -22.12 -4.19 -58.41
N TRP A 6 -22.72 -4.76 -57.39
CA TRP A 6 -23.13 -4.05 -56.18
C TRP A 6 -21.98 -4.00 -55.19
N LEU A 7 -21.48 -2.78 -54.92
CA LEU A 7 -20.46 -2.52 -53.92
C LEU A 7 -21.20 -2.31 -52.60
N PHE A 8 -21.09 -3.26 -51.68
CA PHE A 8 -21.57 -3.08 -50.28
C PHE A 8 -20.54 -2.29 -49.51
N LEU A 9 -20.87 -1.05 -49.14
CA LEU A 9 -20.08 -0.20 -48.24
C LEU A 9 -20.38 -0.64 -46.80
N LEU A 10 -19.44 -1.36 -46.17
CA LEU A 10 -19.50 -1.68 -44.73
C LEU A 10 -19.12 -0.41 -43.96
N VAL A 11 -20.10 0.24 -43.34
CA VAL A 11 -19.87 1.31 -42.37
C VAL A 11 -19.57 0.65 -41.02
N ALA A 12 -18.33 0.65 -40.62
CA ALA A 12 -17.90 0.26 -39.28
C ALA A 12 -18.27 1.39 -38.30
N VAL A 13 -19.35 1.19 -37.54
CA VAL A 13 -19.69 2.07 -36.42
C VAL A 13 -18.76 1.70 -35.24
N SER A 14 -17.74 2.51 -35.02
CA SER A 14 -16.88 2.40 -33.84
C SER A 14 -17.65 2.94 -32.64
N PHE A 15 -18.13 2.04 -31.77
CA PHE A 15 -18.66 2.44 -30.47
C PHE A 15 -17.48 2.82 -29.57
N CYS A 16 -17.18 4.10 -29.49
CA CYS A 16 -16.29 4.64 -28.47
C CYS A 16 -17.05 4.59 -27.14
N THR A 17 -16.88 3.54 -26.35
CA THR A 17 -17.33 3.50 -24.96
C THR A 17 -16.50 4.52 -24.20
N SER A 18 -17.10 5.67 -23.89
CA SER A 18 -16.50 6.66 -22.99
C SER A 18 -16.34 5.99 -21.62
N ALA A 19 -15.13 5.63 -21.25
CA ALA A 19 -14.83 5.22 -19.89
C ALA A 19 -15.21 6.40 -18.98
N LYS A 20 -16.10 6.14 -18.02
CA LYS A 20 -16.53 7.16 -17.06
C LYS A 20 -15.30 7.51 -16.23
N ALA A 21 -14.85 8.75 -16.28
CA ALA A 21 -13.72 9.20 -15.50
C ALA A 21 -14.01 8.96 -14.01
N THR A 22 -13.13 8.23 -13.35
CA THR A 22 -13.19 7.97 -11.92
C THR A 22 -12.95 9.28 -11.17
N THR A 23 -13.88 9.67 -10.29
CA THR A 23 -13.74 10.90 -9.52
C THR A 23 -13.20 10.56 -8.14
N VAL A 24 -11.93 10.90 -7.91
CA VAL A 24 -11.29 10.80 -6.60
C VAL A 24 -11.61 12.04 -5.77
N LYS A 25 -12.01 11.85 -4.53
CA LYS A 25 -12.19 12.90 -3.52
C LYS A 25 -11.26 12.63 -2.36
N THR A 26 -10.59 13.69 -1.88
CA THR A 26 -9.73 13.63 -0.70
C THR A 26 -10.09 14.75 0.27
N THR A 27 -9.98 14.48 1.58
CA THR A 27 -10.09 15.52 2.60
C THR A 27 -8.77 16.28 2.74
N PRO A 28 -8.78 17.49 3.33
CA PRO A 28 -7.54 18.18 3.71
C PRO A 28 -6.70 17.33 4.69
N TRP A 29 -5.37 17.41 4.54
CA TRP A 29 -4.42 16.80 5.45
C TRP A 29 -4.50 17.42 6.85
N ARG A 30 -4.45 16.60 7.90
CA ARG A 30 -4.46 17.01 9.31
C ARG A 30 -3.27 16.38 10.02
N PRO A 31 -2.45 17.14 10.76
CA PRO A 31 -1.33 16.59 11.50
C PRO A 31 -1.85 15.65 12.61
N VAL A 32 -1.24 14.47 12.72
CA VAL A 32 -1.48 13.49 13.79
C VAL A 32 -0.24 13.27 14.65
N PHE A 33 0.95 13.34 14.04
CA PHE A 33 2.25 13.37 14.72
C PHE A 33 3.17 14.37 14.01
N ILE A 34 4.32 14.69 14.61
CA ILE A 34 5.30 15.56 13.94
C ILE A 34 5.79 14.88 12.66
N GLY A 35 5.55 15.51 11.51
CA GLY A 35 5.90 14.97 10.20
C GLY A 35 4.95 13.89 9.67
N VAL A 36 3.83 13.63 10.35
CA VAL A 36 2.79 12.71 9.86
C VAL A 36 1.45 13.41 9.85
N ASP A 37 0.86 13.48 8.67
CA ASP A 37 -0.49 14.00 8.45
C ASP A 37 -1.43 12.86 8.02
N GLN A 38 -2.70 12.96 8.38
CA GLN A 38 -3.76 12.03 8.01
C GLN A 38 -4.80 12.71 7.11
N ALA A 39 -5.36 11.96 6.17
CA ALA A 39 -6.50 12.35 5.36
C ALA A 39 -7.36 11.12 5.05
N SER A 40 -8.57 11.38 4.53
CA SER A 40 -9.46 10.34 4.00
C SER A 40 -9.69 10.57 2.52
N GLY A 41 -10.07 9.53 1.81
CA GLY A 41 -10.43 9.62 0.40
C GLY A 41 -11.57 8.68 0.04
N SER A 42 -12.13 8.90 -1.13
CA SER A 42 -13.16 8.04 -1.71
C SER A 42 -13.12 8.10 -3.23
N ILE A 43 -13.67 7.07 -3.83
CA ILE A 43 -14.02 7.06 -5.25
C ILE A 43 -15.53 7.08 -5.36
N ASP A 44 -16.06 8.03 -6.13
CA ASP A 44 -17.48 8.13 -6.39
C ASP A 44 -17.92 7.12 -7.46
N GLY A 45 -19.03 6.43 -7.21
CA GLY A 45 -19.63 5.50 -8.16
C GLY A 45 -20.74 4.69 -7.52
N SER A 46 -21.26 3.69 -8.26
CA SER A 46 -22.21 2.70 -7.75
C SER A 46 -21.60 1.83 -6.66
N ASP A 47 -20.27 1.72 -6.66
CA ASP A 47 -19.48 0.89 -5.76
C ASP A 47 -18.58 1.82 -4.93
N ALA A 48 -19.13 2.31 -3.80
CA ALA A 48 -18.42 3.22 -2.92
C ALA A 48 -17.16 2.57 -2.35
N SER A 49 -16.05 3.32 -2.33
CA SER A 49 -14.82 2.95 -1.63
C SER A 49 -14.40 4.02 -0.63
N VAL A 50 -13.93 3.57 0.53
CA VAL A 50 -13.44 4.42 1.62
C VAL A 50 -11.95 4.17 1.79
N ALA A 51 -11.16 5.24 1.75
CA ALA A 51 -9.72 5.20 1.90
C ALA A 51 -9.26 6.07 3.07
N PHE A 52 -8.21 5.62 3.74
CA PHE A 52 -7.48 6.34 4.77
C PHE A 52 -6.04 6.49 4.32
N ALA A 53 -5.46 7.67 4.53
CA ALA A 53 -4.13 7.96 4.06
C ALA A 53 -3.28 8.63 5.13
N LEU A 54 -1.99 8.28 5.18
CA LEU A 54 -0.96 9.04 5.87
C LEU A 54 -0.01 9.66 4.85
N ARG A 55 0.42 10.88 5.14
CA ARG A 55 1.52 11.56 4.45
C ARG A 55 2.65 11.77 5.45
N VAL A 56 3.81 11.17 5.19
CA VAL A 56 4.97 11.20 6.06
C VAL A 56 6.06 12.07 5.44
N ASP A 57 6.45 13.16 6.09
CA ASP A 57 7.60 13.98 5.69
C ASP A 57 8.89 13.25 6.10
N LEU A 58 9.58 12.65 5.15
CA LEU A 58 10.81 11.88 5.35
C LEU A 58 11.96 12.69 5.97
N ARG A 59 11.85 14.01 5.94
CA ARG A 59 12.86 14.96 6.49
C ARG A 59 12.48 15.49 7.87
N ALA A 60 11.29 15.15 8.38
CA ALA A 60 10.85 15.63 9.68
C ALA A 60 11.65 14.98 10.82
N PRO A 61 11.92 15.72 11.92
CA PRO A 61 12.67 15.18 13.04
C PRO A 61 11.90 14.03 13.71
N GLY A 62 12.62 12.96 14.05
CA GLY A 62 12.06 11.80 14.75
C GLY A 62 11.34 10.80 13.86
N ILE A 63 11.24 11.04 12.56
CA ILE A 63 10.73 10.04 11.62
C ILE A 63 11.75 8.92 11.44
N HIS A 64 11.31 7.69 11.71
CA HIS A 64 12.03 6.46 11.43
C HIS A 64 11.03 5.38 11.00
N PHE A 65 11.50 4.43 10.21
CA PHE A 65 10.71 3.28 9.77
C PHE A 65 11.19 2.01 10.46
N TYR A 66 10.29 1.04 10.56
CA TYR A 66 10.60 -0.27 11.10
C TYR A 66 9.75 -1.33 10.39
N THR A 67 10.34 -2.48 10.10
CA THR A 67 9.62 -3.63 9.56
C THR A 67 9.78 -4.83 10.49
N ALA A 68 8.99 -5.89 10.31
CA ALA A 68 9.09 -7.07 11.16
C ALA A 68 10.50 -7.70 11.04
N PRO A 69 11.23 -7.88 12.16
CA PRO A 69 12.56 -8.47 12.13
C PRO A 69 12.49 -9.98 11.91
N ARG A 70 13.61 -10.55 11.44
CA ARG A 70 13.73 -11.99 11.28
C ARG A 70 13.57 -12.71 12.63
N GLN A 71 12.69 -13.74 12.67
CA GLN A 71 12.43 -14.54 13.86
C GLN A 71 12.18 -16.02 13.47
N GLY A 72 12.79 -16.93 14.22
CA GLY A 72 12.58 -18.36 14.06
C GLY A 72 13.25 -18.98 12.83
N SER A 73 12.75 -20.13 12.40
CA SER A 73 13.32 -20.90 11.29
C SER A 73 12.87 -20.44 9.91
N LEU A 74 11.68 -19.80 9.82
CA LEU A 74 11.23 -19.10 8.62
C LEU A 74 11.67 -17.62 8.66
N ASN A 75 10.98 -16.72 7.98
CA ASN A 75 11.40 -15.32 7.97
C ASN A 75 10.94 -14.58 9.24
N THR A 76 9.65 -14.68 9.60
CA THR A 76 9.06 -13.93 10.71
C THR A 76 8.09 -14.78 11.52
N VAL A 77 7.66 -14.25 12.67
CA VAL A 77 6.50 -14.72 13.42
C VAL A 77 5.35 -13.75 13.19
N ALA A 78 4.23 -14.24 12.69
CA ALA A 78 3.07 -13.42 12.37
C ALA A 78 2.54 -12.68 13.61
N SER A 79 2.12 -11.45 13.42
CA SER A 79 1.46 -10.61 14.43
C SER A 79 0.37 -9.77 13.79
N THR A 80 -0.59 -9.31 14.57
CA THR A 80 -1.48 -8.25 14.08
C THR A 80 -0.71 -6.93 14.00
N THR A 81 -1.19 -6.00 13.17
CA THR A 81 -0.57 -4.69 13.01
C THR A 81 -0.57 -3.90 14.32
N SER A 82 -1.64 -4.04 15.14
CA SER A 82 -1.69 -3.48 16.50
C SER A 82 -0.64 -4.08 17.44
N GLN A 83 -0.46 -5.40 17.41
CA GLN A 83 0.59 -6.07 18.22
C GLN A 83 1.98 -5.61 17.82
N PHE A 84 2.23 -5.48 16.50
CA PHE A 84 3.49 -4.98 15.97
C PHE A 84 3.75 -3.53 16.41
N LEU A 85 2.78 -2.63 16.23
CA LEU A 85 2.88 -1.23 16.66
C LEU A 85 3.24 -1.11 18.14
N LEU A 86 2.51 -1.80 19.02
CA LEU A 86 2.73 -1.74 20.46
C LEU A 86 4.07 -2.33 20.88
N LYS A 87 4.44 -3.48 20.30
CA LYS A 87 5.70 -4.17 20.61
C LYS A 87 6.93 -3.31 20.33
N TYR A 88 6.90 -2.52 19.26
CA TYR A 88 8.03 -1.70 18.83
C TYR A 88 7.88 -0.21 19.14
N GLY A 89 6.80 0.20 19.83
CA GLY A 89 6.56 1.58 20.26
C GLY A 89 6.46 2.56 19.08
N LEU A 90 5.70 2.18 18.07
CA LEU A 90 5.51 2.95 16.83
C LEU A 90 4.27 3.83 16.94
N GLN A 91 4.20 4.89 16.14
CA GLN A 91 3.08 5.83 16.11
C GLN A 91 2.04 5.47 15.05
N ALA A 92 2.46 4.83 13.96
CA ALA A 92 1.54 4.25 12.99
C ALA A 92 2.14 2.98 12.38
N ALA A 93 1.29 2.08 11.90
CA ALA A 93 1.72 0.88 11.19
C ALA A 93 0.66 0.41 10.21
N ILE A 94 1.12 -0.28 9.16
CA ILE A 94 0.29 -0.98 8.17
C ILE A 94 0.79 -2.40 7.96
N ASN A 95 -0.04 -3.27 7.41
CA ASN A 95 0.40 -4.53 6.80
C ASN A 95 1.29 -4.25 5.58
N ALA A 96 2.17 -5.19 5.22
CA ALA A 96 3.12 -4.94 4.14
C ALA A 96 3.19 -6.09 3.11
N ASN A 97 4.20 -6.96 3.20
CA ASN A 97 4.45 -8.00 2.20
C ASN A 97 3.38 -9.08 2.19
N PHE A 98 3.18 -9.69 1.03
CA PHE A 98 2.52 -10.99 0.93
C PHE A 98 3.33 -12.07 1.68
N PHE A 99 2.66 -13.16 2.06
CA PHE A 99 3.29 -14.20 2.87
C PHE A 99 2.67 -15.59 2.69
N ALA A 100 3.40 -16.63 3.11
CA ALA A 100 2.97 -18.02 3.09
C ALA A 100 3.37 -18.78 4.37
N PRO A 101 2.56 -19.74 4.84
CA PRO A 101 1.18 -19.96 4.44
C PRO A 101 0.28 -18.83 4.85
N CYS A 102 -0.70 -18.48 3.99
CA CYS A 102 -1.61 -17.39 4.27
C CYS A 102 -2.70 -17.82 5.24
N CYS A 103 -3.12 -16.85 6.01
CA CYS A 103 -4.48 -16.56 6.49
C CYS A 103 -4.91 -17.40 7.71
N ASN A 104 -3.99 -18.02 8.41
CA ASN A 104 -4.25 -18.65 9.71
C ASN A 104 -4.28 -17.61 10.84
N ALA A 105 -5.15 -17.82 11.80
CA ALA A 105 -5.44 -16.85 12.87
C ALA A 105 -4.49 -16.95 14.08
N THR A 106 -3.20 -17.24 13.86
CA THR A 106 -2.25 -17.47 14.95
C THR A 106 -0.90 -16.83 14.69
N ASN A 107 -0.12 -16.58 15.73
CA ASN A 107 1.25 -16.05 15.65
C ASN A 107 2.25 -17.16 15.23
N GLU A 108 1.99 -17.81 14.12
CA GLU A 108 2.85 -18.84 13.53
C GLU A 108 4.01 -18.22 12.75
N GLN A 109 5.02 -19.03 12.48
CA GLN A 109 6.10 -18.66 11.59
C GLN A 109 5.63 -18.57 10.14
N LYS A 110 6.08 -17.57 9.42
CA LYS A 110 5.70 -17.26 8.05
C LYS A 110 6.93 -17.01 7.19
N THR A 111 6.79 -17.35 5.91
CA THR A 111 7.69 -16.94 4.85
C THR A 111 7.16 -15.62 4.27
N VAL A 112 7.99 -14.59 4.28
CA VAL A 112 7.70 -13.31 3.63
C VAL A 112 8.04 -13.42 2.15
N LEU A 113 7.13 -12.98 1.28
CA LEU A 113 7.33 -13.04 -0.17
C LEU A 113 7.95 -11.72 -0.68
N GLY A 114 8.97 -11.84 -1.55
CA GLY A 114 9.78 -10.73 -2.02
C GLY A 114 10.73 -10.17 -0.96
N LEU A 115 11.40 -9.06 -1.30
CA LEU A 115 12.37 -8.41 -0.43
C LEU A 115 11.73 -7.87 0.86
N ALA A 116 12.35 -8.19 2.00
CA ALA A 116 12.08 -7.55 3.27
C ALA A 116 13.40 -7.30 4.01
N VAL A 117 13.59 -6.08 4.49
CA VAL A 117 14.78 -5.66 5.29
C VAL A 117 14.29 -4.94 6.52
N SER A 118 14.83 -5.28 7.69
CA SER A 118 14.50 -4.67 8.98
C SER A 118 15.79 -4.21 9.67
N ASP A 119 15.92 -2.91 9.91
CA ASP A 119 17.11 -2.29 10.54
C ASP A 119 18.44 -2.76 9.92
N GLY A 120 18.51 -2.78 8.58
CA GLY A 120 19.67 -3.21 7.80
C GLY A 120 19.87 -4.73 7.72
N ASN A 121 18.99 -5.53 8.36
CA ASN A 121 19.09 -6.99 8.31
C ASN A 121 18.10 -7.56 7.30
N THR A 122 18.60 -8.35 6.36
CA THR A 122 17.75 -9.03 5.37
C THR A 122 16.88 -10.07 6.05
N VAL A 123 15.56 -9.87 6.00
CA VAL A 123 14.55 -10.80 6.49
C VAL A 123 14.16 -11.80 5.40
N SER A 124 13.90 -11.30 4.20
CA SER A 124 13.66 -12.08 2.99
C SER A 124 14.46 -11.45 1.84
N ALA A 125 15.20 -12.25 1.10
CA ALA A 125 16.00 -11.77 -0.03
C ALA A 125 15.11 -11.47 -1.24
N PRO A 126 15.51 -10.53 -2.13
CA PRO A 126 14.81 -10.33 -3.38
C PRO A 126 15.05 -11.51 -4.31
N ASP A 127 14.03 -11.97 -5.03
CA ASP A 127 14.12 -13.11 -5.94
C ASP A 127 13.64 -12.81 -7.36
N GLY A 128 13.12 -11.60 -7.59
CA GLY A 128 12.61 -11.15 -8.89
C GLY A 128 11.31 -11.82 -9.34
N THR A 129 10.62 -12.54 -8.46
CA THR A 129 9.36 -13.20 -8.79
C THR A 129 8.32 -12.14 -9.23
N PRO A 130 7.81 -12.20 -10.48
CA PRO A 130 6.79 -11.26 -10.95
C PRO A 130 5.58 -11.24 -10.01
N GLY A 131 5.14 -10.03 -9.66
CA GLY A 131 4.06 -9.84 -8.70
C GLY A 131 4.47 -9.93 -7.21
N GLN A 132 5.78 -10.06 -6.94
CA GLN A 132 6.36 -10.07 -5.59
C GLN A 132 7.71 -9.34 -5.58
N ASN A 133 7.88 -8.33 -6.45
CA ASN A 133 9.17 -7.70 -6.68
C ASN A 133 9.15 -6.17 -6.69
N ALA A 134 7.99 -5.54 -6.67
CA ALA A 134 7.89 -4.08 -6.55
C ALA A 134 8.14 -3.66 -5.10
N SER A 135 9.25 -2.98 -4.82
CA SER A 135 9.74 -2.74 -3.46
C SER A 135 9.86 -1.25 -3.14
N LEU A 136 9.44 -0.88 -1.93
CA LEU A 136 9.83 0.36 -1.28
C LEU A 136 11.14 0.10 -0.52
N LEU A 137 12.17 0.87 -0.85
CA LEU A 137 13.51 0.79 -0.26
C LEU A 137 13.76 2.09 0.51
N ILE A 138 14.16 1.98 1.77
CA ILE A 138 14.43 3.13 2.65
C ILE A 138 15.83 2.97 3.24
N ASP A 139 16.68 3.99 3.11
CA ASP A 139 18.01 4.00 3.73
C ASP A 139 17.94 4.50 5.20
N GLN A 140 19.08 4.45 5.89
CA GLN A 140 19.18 4.88 7.30
C GLN A 140 18.90 6.39 7.51
N LYS A 141 18.93 7.19 6.45
CA LYS A 141 18.64 8.64 6.47
C LYS A 141 17.24 8.98 6.00
N ASN A 142 16.38 7.97 5.83
CA ASN A 142 15.04 8.07 5.26
C ASN A 142 14.99 8.53 3.80
N HIS A 143 16.09 8.39 3.01
CA HIS A 143 15.91 8.50 1.57
C HIS A 143 15.19 7.24 1.09
N ALA A 144 14.11 7.45 0.36
CA ALA A 144 13.26 6.37 -0.10
C ALA A 144 13.21 6.31 -1.63
N SER A 145 13.12 5.10 -2.15
CA SER A 145 12.90 4.83 -3.58
C SER A 145 11.95 3.64 -3.78
N ILE A 146 11.30 3.60 -4.93
CA ILE A 146 10.47 2.48 -5.36
C ILE A 146 11.09 1.90 -6.63
N ALA A 147 11.31 0.59 -6.65
CA ALA A 147 11.87 -0.14 -7.78
C ALA A 147 11.42 -1.60 -7.81
N GLU A 148 11.46 -2.23 -8.96
CA GLU A 148 11.44 -3.68 -9.04
C GLU A 148 12.80 -4.23 -8.62
N THR A 149 12.78 -5.24 -7.75
CA THR A 149 13.99 -5.86 -7.19
C THR A 149 14.15 -7.30 -7.68
N THR A 150 15.38 -7.70 -7.91
CA THR A 150 15.78 -9.03 -8.36
C THR A 150 16.90 -9.56 -7.46
N ASP A 151 17.28 -10.81 -7.64
CA ASP A 151 18.41 -11.44 -6.95
C ASP A 151 19.76 -10.71 -7.14
N THR A 152 19.86 -9.86 -8.18
CA THR A 152 21.04 -9.04 -8.48
C THR A 152 20.94 -7.61 -7.97
N THR A 153 19.82 -7.22 -7.34
CA THR A 153 19.64 -5.87 -6.80
C THR A 153 20.57 -5.63 -5.62
N ASP A 154 21.37 -4.57 -5.69
CA ASP A 154 22.20 -4.15 -4.56
C ASP A 154 21.36 -3.53 -3.44
N ILE A 155 21.28 -4.24 -2.31
CA ILE A 155 20.54 -3.83 -1.11
C ILE A 155 21.47 -3.39 0.05
N SER A 156 22.75 -3.21 -0.19
CA SER A 156 23.75 -2.91 0.86
C SER A 156 23.49 -1.62 1.65
N ASN A 157 22.79 -0.65 1.03
CA ASN A 157 22.41 0.61 1.66
C ASN A 157 20.94 0.63 2.12
N VAL A 158 20.22 -0.46 1.97
CA VAL A 158 18.81 -0.56 2.37
C VAL A 158 18.74 -0.84 3.87
N PHE A 159 18.05 0.04 4.61
CA PHE A 159 17.85 -0.11 6.04
C PHE A 159 16.50 -0.72 6.38
N ASN A 160 15.43 -0.32 5.67
CA ASN A 160 14.13 -0.98 5.72
C ASN A 160 13.58 -1.17 4.30
N ALA A 161 12.94 -2.31 4.04
CA ALA A 161 12.26 -2.57 2.79
C ALA A 161 11.02 -3.41 2.99
N VAL A 162 10.00 -3.11 2.17
CA VAL A 162 8.80 -3.93 2.00
C VAL A 162 8.51 -4.09 0.51
N THR A 163 7.90 -5.19 0.14
CA THR A 163 7.62 -5.54 -1.26
C THR A 163 6.16 -5.86 -1.48
N GLY A 164 5.64 -5.44 -2.60
CA GLY A 164 4.27 -5.66 -3.04
C GLY A 164 4.18 -6.32 -4.42
N SER A 165 2.97 -6.31 -4.97
CA SER A 165 2.64 -7.04 -6.20
C SER A 165 3.10 -6.34 -7.47
N GLY A 166 3.17 -5.02 -7.49
CA GLY A 166 3.55 -4.28 -8.69
C GLY A 166 3.51 -2.77 -8.50
N ILE A 167 4.18 -2.07 -9.41
CA ILE A 167 4.08 -0.61 -9.53
C ILE A 167 2.72 -0.29 -10.15
N ILE A 168 1.93 0.55 -9.49
CA ILE A 168 0.60 0.98 -9.93
C ILE A 168 0.56 2.45 -10.35
N VAL A 169 1.53 3.25 -9.88
CA VAL A 169 1.77 4.63 -10.37
C VAL A 169 3.23 4.75 -10.75
N GLN A 170 3.50 5.23 -11.95
CA GLN A 170 4.84 5.51 -12.43
C GLN A 170 4.88 6.88 -13.11
N ASP A 171 5.81 7.74 -12.69
CA ASP A 171 6.00 9.08 -13.23
C ASP A 171 4.71 9.94 -13.22
N GLY A 172 3.88 9.76 -12.17
CA GLY A 172 2.59 10.41 -12.03
C GLY A 172 1.48 9.86 -12.92
N LEU A 173 1.74 8.76 -13.63
CA LEU A 173 0.77 8.08 -14.51
C LEU A 173 0.22 6.82 -13.84
N ASN A 174 -1.07 6.59 -14.02
CA ASN A 174 -1.73 5.37 -13.61
C ASN A 174 -1.34 4.21 -14.53
N VAL A 175 -0.61 3.22 -13.99
CA VAL A 175 -0.21 1.98 -14.67
C VAL A 175 -0.80 0.74 -13.97
N GLY A 176 -1.81 0.93 -13.12
CA GLY A 176 -2.42 -0.13 -12.30
C GLY A 176 -3.12 -1.23 -13.11
N GLY A 177 -3.40 -1.00 -14.41
CA GLY A 177 -3.96 -2.01 -15.32
C GLY A 177 -2.96 -3.09 -15.74
N ASP A 178 -1.67 -2.82 -15.64
CA ASP A 178 -0.60 -3.68 -16.12
C ASP A 178 0.01 -4.54 -14.98
N THR A 179 -0.65 -4.62 -13.82
CA THR A 179 -0.13 -5.39 -12.69
C THR A 179 -0.15 -6.90 -12.98
N PRO A 180 0.93 -7.65 -12.64
CA PRO A 180 1.04 -9.08 -12.96
C PRO A 180 0.11 -9.97 -12.11
N PHE A 181 -0.58 -9.45 -11.10
CA PHE A 181 -1.56 -10.19 -10.29
C PHE A 181 -2.94 -10.15 -10.94
N GLY A 182 -3.48 -11.35 -11.23
CA GLY A 182 -4.79 -11.52 -11.89
C GLY A 182 -6.00 -10.99 -11.10
N ASP A 183 -5.83 -10.58 -9.83
CA ASP A 183 -6.88 -9.99 -8.99
C ASP A 183 -6.94 -8.45 -9.07
N GLY A 184 -6.07 -7.83 -9.87
CA GLY A 184 -6.04 -6.38 -10.04
C GLY A 184 -7.31 -5.77 -10.63
N ALA A 185 -8.09 -6.57 -11.37
CA ALA A 185 -9.34 -6.14 -11.99
C ALA A 185 -10.54 -6.11 -11.03
N ASP A 186 -10.48 -6.88 -9.93
CA ASP A 186 -11.59 -6.98 -8.99
C ASP A 186 -11.44 -5.98 -7.84
N PRO A 187 -12.55 -5.34 -7.39
CA PRO A 187 -12.54 -4.49 -6.20
C PRO A 187 -12.20 -5.32 -4.94
N ASN A 188 -11.16 -4.89 -4.25
CA ASN A 188 -10.66 -5.54 -3.03
C ASN A 188 -10.22 -4.48 -2.01
N PRO A 189 -10.15 -4.81 -0.69
CA PRO A 189 -9.38 -4.02 0.26
C PRO A 189 -7.92 -3.94 -0.21
N ARG A 190 -7.30 -2.76 -0.15
CA ARG A 190 -5.94 -2.52 -0.64
C ARG A 190 -5.09 -1.78 0.38
N THR A 191 -3.81 -2.10 0.36
CA THR A 191 -2.77 -1.34 1.06
C THR A 191 -1.72 -0.95 0.03
N SER A 192 -1.36 0.34 0.00
CA SER A 192 -0.43 0.86 -1.00
C SER A 192 0.49 1.91 -0.37
N VAL A 193 1.69 2.02 -0.91
CA VAL A 193 2.66 3.05 -0.53
C VAL A 193 3.20 3.73 -1.78
N GLY A 194 3.51 5.03 -1.66
CA GLY A 194 4.02 5.80 -2.79
C GLY A 194 4.87 6.98 -2.35
N LEU A 195 5.63 7.54 -3.28
CA LEU A 195 6.53 8.67 -3.05
C LEU A 195 6.09 9.87 -3.86
N SER A 196 6.28 11.07 -3.29
CA SER A 196 6.16 12.33 -4.04
C SER A 196 7.28 12.45 -5.07
N GLN A 197 7.06 13.31 -6.09
CA GLN A 197 8.03 13.54 -7.17
C GLN A 197 9.39 14.02 -6.67
N ASP A 198 9.42 14.84 -5.62
CA ASP A 198 10.64 15.37 -5.02
C ASP A 198 11.27 14.43 -3.96
N GLY A 199 10.70 13.24 -3.76
CA GLY A 199 11.14 12.24 -2.78
C GLY A 199 11.04 12.70 -1.32
N ARG A 200 10.27 13.77 -1.04
CA ARG A 200 10.11 14.29 0.32
C ARG A 200 9.07 13.55 1.13
N PHE A 201 7.97 13.16 0.49
CA PHE A 201 6.83 12.56 1.18
C PHE A 201 6.66 11.10 0.80
N LEU A 202 6.48 10.25 1.82
CA LEU A 202 5.92 8.92 1.67
C LEU A 202 4.42 9.01 1.93
N TYR A 203 3.62 8.48 1.01
CA TYR A 203 2.18 8.30 1.15
C TYR A 203 1.90 6.84 1.48
N VAL A 204 1.05 6.62 2.47
CA VAL A 204 0.49 5.31 2.82
C VAL A 204 -1.00 5.42 2.61
N VAL A 205 -1.59 4.49 1.87
CA VAL A 205 -3.03 4.48 1.60
C VAL A 205 -3.59 3.10 1.88
N VAL A 206 -4.61 3.05 2.71
CA VAL A 206 -5.36 1.84 3.06
C VAL A 206 -6.81 2.03 2.63
N ILE A 207 -7.35 1.08 1.89
CA ILE A 207 -8.68 1.14 1.31
C ILE A 207 -9.49 -0.02 1.86
N ASP A 208 -10.59 0.28 2.54
CA ASP A 208 -11.53 -0.72 3.00
C ASP A 208 -12.23 -1.40 1.82
N GLY A 209 -12.66 -2.64 2.01
CA GLY A 209 -13.36 -3.36 0.96
C GLY A 209 -14.08 -4.60 1.44
N ARG A 210 -14.75 -5.31 0.50
CA ARG A 210 -15.56 -6.51 0.76
C ARG A 210 -16.70 -6.28 1.76
N GLN A 211 -17.17 -5.03 1.90
CA GLN A 211 -18.23 -4.62 2.82
C GLN A 211 -19.33 -3.87 2.06
N PRO A 212 -20.26 -4.59 1.38
CA PRO A 212 -21.34 -3.98 0.64
C PRO A 212 -22.13 -2.97 1.48
N GLY A 213 -22.44 -1.81 0.90
CA GLY A 213 -23.14 -0.72 1.58
C GLY A 213 -22.23 0.21 2.41
N TYR A 214 -20.93 -0.14 2.55
CA TYR A 214 -19.92 0.72 3.17
C TYR A 214 -18.74 0.98 2.23
N SER A 215 -17.98 -0.06 1.90
CA SER A 215 -16.84 0.00 1.00
C SER A 215 -16.66 -1.35 0.32
N VAL A 216 -16.71 -1.39 -1.01
CA VAL A 216 -16.48 -2.63 -1.77
C VAL A 216 -14.99 -2.86 -2.02
N GLY A 217 -14.18 -1.82 -1.92
CA GLY A 217 -12.76 -1.80 -2.26
C GLY A 217 -12.51 -1.18 -3.62
N THR A 218 -11.30 -1.41 -4.13
CA THR A 218 -10.84 -0.84 -5.41
C THR A 218 -10.13 -1.88 -6.25
N THR A 219 -10.20 -1.69 -7.57
CA THR A 219 -9.30 -2.30 -8.54
C THR A 219 -7.90 -1.69 -8.40
N SER A 220 -6.89 -2.28 -9.03
CA SER A 220 -5.53 -1.71 -9.04
C SER A 220 -5.49 -0.33 -9.74
N MET A 221 -6.29 -0.13 -10.78
CA MET A 221 -6.40 1.18 -11.45
C MET A 221 -6.99 2.25 -10.54
N GLU A 222 -8.11 1.94 -9.87
CA GLU A 222 -8.73 2.86 -8.91
C GLU A 222 -7.84 3.15 -7.71
N THR A 223 -7.07 2.15 -7.27
CA THR A 223 -6.03 2.34 -6.23
C THR A 223 -4.96 3.33 -6.70
N ALA A 224 -4.50 3.20 -7.95
CA ALA A 224 -3.55 4.13 -8.54
C ALA A 224 -4.11 5.55 -8.65
N ASP A 225 -5.38 5.71 -9.03
CA ASP A 225 -6.06 7.02 -9.06
C ASP A 225 -6.11 7.66 -7.67
N LEU A 226 -6.41 6.88 -6.62
CA LEU A 226 -6.35 7.35 -5.23
C LEU A 226 -4.94 7.76 -4.81
N MET A 227 -3.92 6.95 -5.14
CA MET A 227 -2.52 7.27 -4.84
C MET A 227 -2.09 8.59 -5.50
N ILE A 228 -2.46 8.81 -6.76
CA ILE A 228 -2.23 10.09 -7.48
C ILE A 228 -3.01 11.22 -6.80
N GLY A 229 -4.27 10.99 -6.45
CA GLY A 229 -5.13 11.97 -5.78
C GLY A 229 -4.57 12.43 -4.41
N PHE A 230 -3.86 11.56 -3.70
CA PHE A 230 -3.16 11.90 -2.46
C PHE A 230 -1.79 12.55 -2.69
N GLY A 231 -1.21 12.46 -3.90
CA GLY A 231 0.04 13.15 -4.27
C GLY A 231 1.20 12.23 -4.63
N SER A 232 0.97 10.93 -4.81
CA SER A 232 2.02 10.00 -5.22
C SER A 232 2.43 10.22 -6.67
N TYR A 233 3.74 10.19 -6.92
CA TYR A 233 4.35 10.22 -8.25
C TYR A 233 4.79 8.81 -8.70
N THR A 234 5.20 7.98 -7.73
CA THR A 234 5.45 6.54 -7.92
C THR A 234 4.80 5.79 -6.76
N ALA A 235 4.11 4.68 -7.03
CA ALA A 235 3.43 3.90 -5.99
C ALA A 235 3.40 2.40 -6.32
N ILE A 236 3.36 1.57 -5.25
CA ILE A 236 3.20 0.12 -5.33
C ILE A 236 1.99 -0.33 -4.54
N ASN A 237 1.39 -1.46 -4.97
CA ASN A 237 0.37 -2.16 -4.21
C ASN A 237 1.03 -3.23 -3.33
N LEU A 238 0.75 -3.22 -2.03
CA LEU A 238 1.19 -4.21 -1.05
C LEU A 238 0.16 -5.34 -0.89
N ASP A 239 0.32 -6.22 0.12
CA ASP A 239 -0.70 -7.21 0.48
C ASP A 239 -2.00 -6.50 0.89
N GLY A 240 -3.10 -7.10 0.50
CA GLY A 240 -4.43 -6.53 0.64
C GLY A 240 -5.44 -7.51 1.24
N GLY A 241 -6.70 -7.32 0.88
CA GLY A 241 -7.78 -8.20 1.33
C GLY A 241 -7.96 -8.16 2.85
N GLY A 242 -7.89 -9.32 3.50
CA GLY A 242 -8.06 -9.38 4.95
C GLY A 242 -6.85 -8.92 5.76
N SER A 243 -5.68 -8.69 5.11
CA SER A 243 -4.49 -8.11 5.76
C SER A 243 -4.55 -6.58 5.85
N THR A 244 -5.45 -5.95 5.09
CA THR A 244 -5.53 -4.49 4.97
C THR A 244 -5.82 -3.81 6.31
N ASP A 245 -4.79 -3.25 6.92
CA ASP A 245 -4.86 -2.59 8.23
C ASP A 245 -4.03 -1.31 8.26
N LEU A 246 -4.59 -0.26 8.88
CA LEU A 246 -3.89 0.95 9.33
C LEU A 246 -4.18 1.15 10.80
N VAL A 247 -3.13 1.22 11.60
CA VAL A 247 -3.21 1.33 13.06
C VAL A 247 -2.36 2.51 13.53
N GLU A 248 -2.87 3.25 14.51
CA GLU A 248 -2.18 4.38 15.14
C GLU A 248 -2.08 4.19 16.65
N ASP A 249 -1.01 4.74 17.24
CA ASP A 249 -0.88 4.88 18.69
C ASP A 249 -1.97 5.83 19.23
N ASN A 250 -2.71 5.40 20.24
CA ASN A 250 -3.79 6.19 20.83
C ASN A 250 -3.31 7.18 21.91
N GLY A 251 -2.00 7.27 22.16
CA GLY A 251 -1.39 8.13 23.17
C GLY A 251 -1.63 7.69 24.63
N HIS A 252 -2.26 6.53 24.83
CA HIS A 252 -2.60 5.98 26.16
C HIS A 252 -2.04 4.57 26.38
N GLY A 253 -1.02 4.20 25.58
CA GLY A 253 -0.39 2.88 25.64
C GLY A 253 -1.18 1.77 24.93
N GLY A 254 -2.09 2.13 24.04
CA GLY A 254 -2.87 1.24 23.21
C GLY A 254 -2.80 1.63 21.73
N ALA A 255 -3.44 0.84 20.88
CA ALA A 255 -3.56 1.06 19.46
C ALA A 255 -5.01 1.33 19.04
N THR A 256 -5.20 2.15 18.02
CA THR A 256 -6.48 2.41 17.37
C THR A 256 -6.41 1.92 15.93
N ILE A 257 -7.31 1.02 15.52
CA ILE A 257 -7.47 0.64 14.12
C ILE A 257 -8.22 1.77 13.41
N VAL A 258 -7.60 2.38 12.41
CA VAL A 258 -8.13 3.56 11.70
C VAL A 258 -9.14 3.16 10.64
N ASN A 259 -8.85 2.09 9.91
CA ASN A 259 -9.72 1.53 8.89
C ASN A 259 -10.68 0.48 9.48
N LYS A 260 -11.44 -0.19 8.62
CA LYS A 260 -12.37 -1.25 9.03
C LYS A 260 -11.99 -2.56 8.34
N PRO A 261 -11.23 -3.46 9.02
CA PRO A 261 -10.79 -4.72 8.44
C PRO A 261 -11.95 -5.56 7.90
N SER A 262 -11.81 -6.11 6.71
CA SER A 262 -12.86 -6.81 5.99
C SER A 262 -13.33 -8.10 6.67
N GLY A 263 -12.49 -8.69 7.52
CA GLY A 263 -12.80 -9.87 8.36
C GLY A 263 -13.43 -9.53 9.71
N GLY A 264 -13.66 -8.24 10.02
CA GLY A 264 -14.15 -7.78 11.32
C GLY A 264 -13.09 -7.70 12.41
N ALA A 265 -11.86 -8.18 12.14
CA ALA A 265 -10.69 -8.09 13.01
C ALA A 265 -9.42 -8.08 12.17
N GLU A 266 -8.32 -7.58 12.75
CA GLU A 266 -7.00 -7.65 12.14
C GLU A 266 -6.57 -9.10 11.88
N ARG A 267 -5.82 -9.30 10.80
CA ARG A 267 -5.17 -10.57 10.47
C ARG A 267 -3.79 -10.65 11.14
N PHE A 268 -3.31 -11.88 11.34
CA PHE A 268 -1.91 -12.14 11.68
C PHE A 268 -1.08 -12.16 10.40
N ASP A 269 -0.35 -11.08 10.15
CA ASP A 269 0.46 -10.87 8.96
C ASP A 269 1.94 -11.13 9.25
N ALA A 270 2.68 -11.53 8.23
CA ALA A 270 4.11 -11.85 8.37
C ALA A 270 4.98 -10.62 8.46
N ASN A 271 4.60 -9.52 7.81
CA ASN A 271 5.39 -8.31 7.78
C ASN A 271 4.50 -7.06 7.83
N GLN A 272 4.99 -6.05 8.50
CA GLN A 272 4.37 -4.75 8.66
C GLN A 272 5.39 -3.65 8.31
N LEU A 273 4.90 -2.48 7.94
CA LEU A 273 5.67 -1.24 7.87
C LEU A 273 5.20 -0.31 8.97
N GLY A 274 6.07 -0.02 9.91
CA GLY A 274 5.84 0.87 11.03
C GLY A 274 6.53 2.22 10.87
N ILE A 275 5.92 3.25 11.44
CA ILE A 275 6.37 4.63 11.42
C ILE A 275 6.55 5.06 12.87
N ARG A 276 7.77 5.45 13.23
CA ARG A 276 8.04 6.18 14.46
C ARG A 276 8.03 7.67 14.17
N ALA A 277 7.36 8.45 15.01
CA ALA A 277 7.27 9.90 14.92
C ALA A 277 7.24 10.51 16.33
N LEU A 278 7.50 11.80 16.46
CA LEU A 278 7.33 12.52 17.72
C LEU A 278 5.85 12.92 17.89
N PRO A 279 5.34 12.93 19.14
CA PRO A 279 3.98 13.42 19.39
C PRO A 279 3.87 14.91 19.05
N LEU A 280 2.67 15.34 18.69
CA LEU A 280 2.40 16.77 18.52
C LEU A 280 2.58 17.49 19.87
N PRO A 281 3.05 18.74 19.88
CA PRO A 281 3.13 19.54 21.09
C PRO A 281 1.75 19.65 21.76
N SER A 282 1.67 19.33 23.03
CA SER A 282 0.48 19.62 23.82
C SER A 282 0.39 21.14 24.00
N PHE A 283 -0.61 21.78 23.44
CA PHE A 283 -0.94 23.14 23.82
C PHE A 283 -1.56 23.08 25.22
N VAL A 284 -0.79 23.48 26.21
CA VAL A 284 -1.34 23.74 27.56
C VAL A 284 -2.19 25.01 27.41
N HIS A 285 -3.51 24.84 27.47
CA HIS A 285 -4.47 25.93 27.53
C HIS A 285 -4.61 26.45 28.96
#